data_8130c7a467d96fb52186c1111164856d
#
_entry.id   8130c7a467d96fb52186c1111164856d
#
_cell.length_a   1.000
_cell.length_b   1.000
_cell.length_c   1.000
_cell.angle_alpha   90.00
_cell.angle_beta   90.00
_cell.angle_gamma   90.00
#
_symmetry.space_group_name_H-M   'P 1'
#
loop_
_entity.id
_entity.type
_entity.pdbx_description
1 polymer ?
#
loop_
_entity_poly.entity_id
_entity_poly.type
_entity_poly.pdbx_seq_one_letter_code
_entity_poly.pdbx_strand_id
1 'polypeptide(L)'
;GMERYYVEEPWSPINATIKRPEGFVVYEEVDWKPCTEFRGEPVGRYAAYLLEKRGIDHFTAVSKVQSLLRRKVNYAGIKDANAVTYQIIYVDTSGKEPEIKEWEGNGLRLKFLGFIKGKYNHTGNVFEITLDFSDEYTDELRRRIARVADLGRLPAFIGYQRFGTRRPTTHVVGKMLVLREWCNAVDFIL
;
A
#
# COMPACT_ATOMS: atom_id res chain seq x y z
N GLY A 1 7.52 22.39 15.50
CA GLY A 1 6.73 21.68 14.55
C GLY A 1 7.48 20.57 13.87
N MET A 2 6.74 19.63 13.32
CA MET A 2 7.29 18.54 12.52
C MET A 2 7.29 18.88 11.02
N GLU A 3 6.92 20.10 10.67
CA GLU A 3 6.89 20.56 9.29
C GLU A 3 8.30 20.72 8.74
N ARG A 4 8.56 20.11 7.64
CA ARG A 4 9.82 20.17 6.90
C ARG A 4 9.53 20.35 5.41
N TYR A 5 10.32 21.22 4.77
CA TYR A 5 10.26 21.45 3.34
C TYR A 5 11.49 20.83 2.69
N TYR A 6 11.32 20.21 1.54
CA TYR A 6 12.40 19.61 0.75
C TYR A 6 13.04 20.62 -0.20
N VAL A 7 12.45 21.80 -0.29
CA VAL A 7 12.90 22.94 -1.10
C VAL A 7 13.23 24.11 -0.17
N GLU A 8 14.04 25.04 -0.63
CA GLU A 8 14.52 26.17 0.16
C GLU A 8 13.37 27.06 0.66
N GLU A 9 12.34 27.23 -0.17
CA GLU A 9 11.15 27.99 0.17
C GLU A 9 9.88 27.13 0.12
N PRO A 10 8.95 27.32 1.06
CA PRO A 10 7.68 26.59 1.02
C PRO A 10 6.85 27.07 -0.18
N TRP A 11 6.37 26.13 -0.97
CA TRP A 11 5.46 26.42 -2.06
C TRP A 11 4.05 26.72 -1.54
N SER A 12 3.36 27.64 -2.20
CA SER A 12 1.94 27.86 -1.93
C SER A 12 1.14 26.59 -2.23
N PRO A 13 0.13 26.24 -1.41
CA PRO A 13 -0.71 25.08 -1.68
C PRO A 13 -1.40 25.19 -3.05
N ILE A 14 -1.46 24.08 -3.76
CA ILE A 14 -2.31 23.89 -4.93
C ILE A 14 -3.51 23.06 -4.48
N ASN A 15 -4.72 23.55 -4.77
CA ASN A 15 -5.94 22.78 -4.51
C ASN A 15 -6.04 21.65 -5.53
N ALA A 16 -5.66 20.47 -5.10
CA ALA A 16 -5.76 19.25 -5.90
C ALA A 16 -6.50 18.17 -5.11
N THR A 17 -7.28 17.38 -5.81
CA THR A 17 -8.02 16.25 -5.23
C THR A 17 -7.63 14.93 -5.92
N ILE A 18 -7.83 13.83 -5.20
CA ILE A 18 -7.64 12.49 -5.73
C ILE A 18 -8.98 11.77 -5.61
N LYS A 19 -9.58 11.38 -6.73
CA LYS A 19 -10.82 10.58 -6.73
C LYS A 19 -10.50 9.15 -6.33
N ARG A 20 -10.69 8.85 -5.07
CA ARG A 20 -10.42 7.51 -4.52
C ARG A 20 -11.61 6.58 -4.69
N PRO A 21 -11.37 5.25 -4.86
CA PRO A 21 -10.06 4.61 -4.86
C PRO A 21 -9.31 4.68 -6.21
N GLU A 22 -9.98 4.96 -7.34
CA GLU A 22 -9.43 4.80 -8.70
C GLU A 22 -8.26 5.73 -9.01
N GLY A 23 -8.26 6.94 -8.47
CA GLY A 23 -7.18 7.91 -8.64
C GLY A 23 -5.94 7.66 -7.78
N PHE A 24 -5.92 6.58 -6.99
CA PHE A 24 -4.77 6.21 -6.18
C PHE A 24 -4.48 4.73 -6.33
N VAL A 25 -3.58 4.40 -7.23
CA VAL A 25 -3.23 3.02 -7.56
C VAL A 25 -1.86 2.69 -6.98
N VAL A 26 -1.76 1.52 -6.36
CA VAL A 26 -0.51 1.03 -5.75
C VAL A 26 -0.19 -0.34 -6.30
N TYR A 27 0.95 -0.47 -6.92
CA TYR A 27 1.51 -1.75 -7.34
C TYR A 27 2.62 -2.16 -6.37
N GLU A 28 2.54 -3.34 -5.82
CA GLU A 28 3.68 -3.93 -5.13
C GLU A 28 4.83 -4.10 -6.12
N GLU A 29 6.04 -3.82 -5.69
CA GLU A 29 7.24 -4.00 -6.51
C GLU A 29 7.96 -5.28 -6.09
N VAL A 30 8.23 -6.13 -7.06
CA VAL A 30 8.94 -7.40 -6.90
C VAL A 30 10.13 -7.41 -7.85
N ASP A 31 11.32 -7.59 -7.32
CA ASP A 31 12.56 -7.56 -8.11
C ASP A 31 12.66 -6.31 -9.00
N TRP A 32 12.33 -5.14 -8.44
CA TRP A 32 12.36 -3.82 -9.11
C TRP A 32 11.38 -3.68 -10.28
N LYS A 33 10.32 -4.49 -10.32
CA LYS A 33 9.27 -4.43 -11.33
C LYS A 33 7.88 -4.47 -10.68
N PRO A 34 6.87 -3.84 -11.27
CA PRO A 34 5.51 -3.95 -10.79
C PRO A 34 5.07 -5.43 -10.73
N CYS A 35 4.38 -5.81 -9.67
CA CYS A 35 3.92 -7.20 -9.47
C CYS A 35 3.01 -7.75 -10.57
N THR A 36 2.43 -6.89 -11.40
CA THR A 36 1.65 -7.27 -12.58
C THR A 36 2.51 -7.95 -13.67
N GLU A 37 3.82 -7.71 -13.65
CA GLU A 37 4.78 -8.35 -14.54
C GLU A 37 5.31 -9.67 -13.98
N PHE A 38 5.06 -9.94 -12.70
CA PHE A 38 5.54 -11.16 -12.05
C PHE A 38 4.96 -12.41 -12.72
N ARG A 39 5.82 -13.42 -12.88
CA ARG A 39 5.44 -14.75 -13.34
C ARG A 39 6.11 -15.78 -12.42
N GLY A 40 5.32 -16.68 -11.92
CA GLY A 40 5.82 -17.80 -11.14
C GLY A 40 6.38 -18.91 -12.02
N GLU A 41 6.98 -19.88 -11.40
CA GLU A 41 7.55 -21.07 -12.02
C GLU A 41 6.43 -22.10 -12.34
N PRO A 42 6.69 -23.05 -13.27
CA PRO A 42 5.75 -24.14 -13.55
C PRO A 42 5.50 -25.05 -12.33
N VAL A 43 6.48 -25.16 -11.42
CA VAL A 43 6.44 -26.00 -10.24
C VAL A 43 7.02 -25.28 -9.03
N GLY A 44 6.47 -25.55 -7.85
CA GLY A 44 6.93 -25.00 -6.59
C GLY A 44 6.00 -25.36 -5.45
N ARG A 45 6.38 -25.11 -4.23
CA ARG A 45 5.59 -25.45 -3.03
C ARG A 45 4.35 -24.57 -2.89
N TYR A 46 4.47 -23.31 -3.22
CA TYR A 46 3.45 -22.28 -2.98
C TYR A 46 2.84 -21.82 -4.30
N ALA A 47 1.52 -21.80 -4.38
CA ALA A 47 0.81 -21.15 -5.46
C ALA A 47 0.80 -19.64 -5.23
N ALA A 48 1.32 -18.87 -6.20
CA ALA A 48 1.34 -17.41 -6.18
C ALA A 48 0.18 -16.84 -6.99
N TYR A 49 -0.41 -15.77 -6.47
CA TYR A 49 -1.52 -15.06 -7.09
C TYR A 49 -1.27 -13.56 -7.12
N LEU A 50 -1.73 -12.91 -8.16
CA LEU A 50 -1.97 -11.48 -8.16
C LEU A 50 -3.31 -11.21 -7.50
N LEU A 51 -3.30 -10.44 -6.43
CA LEU A 51 -4.48 -9.91 -5.78
C LEU A 51 -4.65 -8.45 -6.16
N GLU A 52 -5.75 -8.13 -6.84
CA GLU A 52 -6.26 -6.77 -7.02
C GLU A 52 -7.35 -6.54 -5.99
N LYS A 53 -7.33 -5.41 -5.31
CA LYS A 53 -8.44 -4.96 -4.44
C LYS A 53 -8.77 -3.50 -4.69
N ARG A 54 -10.06 -3.14 -4.60
CA ARG A 54 -10.59 -1.80 -4.85
C ARG A 54 -11.41 -1.32 -3.66
N GLY A 55 -10.93 -0.30 -2.94
CA GLY A 55 -11.67 0.31 -1.84
C GLY A 55 -11.99 -0.63 -0.67
N ILE A 56 -11.17 -1.66 -0.45
CA ILE A 56 -11.39 -2.66 0.59
C ILE A 56 -10.23 -2.64 1.57
N ASP A 57 -10.54 -2.79 2.85
CA ASP A 57 -9.53 -2.99 3.90
C ASP A 57 -8.70 -4.25 3.63
N HIS A 58 -7.40 -4.15 3.94
CA HIS A 58 -6.44 -5.23 3.66
C HIS A 58 -6.80 -6.54 4.37
N PHE A 59 -7.13 -6.48 5.65
CA PHE A 59 -7.43 -7.69 6.44
C PHE A 59 -8.74 -8.32 6.01
N THR A 60 -9.73 -7.51 5.67
CA THR A 60 -11.00 -7.95 5.08
C THR A 60 -10.76 -8.66 3.75
N ALA A 61 -9.93 -8.11 2.88
CA ALA A 61 -9.58 -8.72 1.60
C ALA A 61 -8.88 -10.06 1.80
N VAL A 62 -7.85 -10.10 2.65
CA VAL A 62 -7.10 -11.34 2.97
C VAL A 62 -8.02 -12.40 3.57
N SER A 63 -8.91 -12.03 4.51
CA SER A 63 -9.86 -12.96 5.11
C SER A 63 -10.79 -13.60 4.07
N LYS A 64 -11.33 -12.78 3.14
CA LYS A 64 -12.16 -13.29 2.04
C LYS A 64 -11.40 -14.26 1.13
N VAL A 65 -10.16 -13.92 0.76
CA VAL A 65 -9.32 -14.80 -0.06
C VAL A 65 -8.94 -16.08 0.68
N GLN A 66 -8.66 -16.02 1.98
CA GLN A 66 -8.41 -17.21 2.80
C GLN A 66 -9.63 -18.17 2.81
N SER A 67 -10.82 -17.61 2.96
CA SER A 67 -12.07 -18.37 2.92
C SER A 67 -12.30 -19.01 1.55
N LEU A 68 -12.04 -18.24 0.46
CA LEU A 68 -12.17 -18.70 -0.91
C LEU A 68 -11.21 -19.85 -1.22
N LEU A 69 -9.92 -19.67 -0.90
CA LEU A 69 -8.88 -20.66 -1.17
C LEU A 69 -8.82 -21.77 -0.14
N ARG A 70 -9.53 -21.64 0.99
CA ARG A 70 -9.50 -22.54 2.16
C ARG A 70 -8.08 -22.81 2.66
N ARG A 71 -7.23 -21.78 2.60
CA ARG A 71 -5.80 -21.85 2.97
C ARG A 71 -5.35 -20.54 3.59
N LYS A 72 -4.32 -20.62 4.45
CA LYS A 72 -3.66 -19.43 4.98
C LYS A 72 -2.96 -18.69 3.86
N VAL A 73 -3.29 -17.40 3.72
CA VAL A 73 -2.67 -16.49 2.76
C VAL A 73 -1.43 -15.84 3.39
N ASN A 74 -0.34 -15.83 2.65
CA ASN A 74 0.88 -15.11 2.99
C ASN A 74 1.07 -13.93 2.01
N TYR A 75 1.64 -12.83 2.51
CA TYR A 75 1.90 -11.59 1.75
C TYR A 75 3.07 -10.83 2.37
N ALA A 76 3.66 -9.88 1.63
CA ALA A 76 4.83 -9.13 2.10
C ALA A 76 4.45 -7.89 2.93
N GLY A 77 3.33 -7.23 2.64
CA GLY A 77 2.95 -6.00 3.33
C GLY A 77 1.46 -5.68 3.26
N ILE A 78 1.04 -4.74 4.11
CA ILE A 78 -0.34 -4.23 4.14
C ILE A 78 -0.47 -3.16 3.07
N LYS A 79 -1.60 -3.17 2.33
CA LYS A 79 -1.91 -2.17 1.30
C LYS A 79 -3.09 -1.29 1.73
N ASP A 80 -3.07 -0.05 1.26
CA ASP A 80 -4.07 0.98 1.57
C ASP A 80 -5.51 0.51 1.34
N ALA A 81 -6.42 0.87 2.26
CA ALA A 81 -7.83 0.52 2.15
C ALA A 81 -8.53 1.29 1.04
N ASN A 82 -8.31 2.62 0.98
CA ASN A 82 -8.98 3.51 0.04
C ASN A 82 -8.14 3.75 -1.23
N ALA A 83 -7.82 2.66 -1.92
CA ALA A 83 -6.98 2.62 -3.12
C ALA A 83 -7.36 1.43 -4.00
N VAL A 84 -6.91 1.45 -5.25
CA VAL A 84 -6.77 0.24 -6.08
C VAL A 84 -5.38 -0.30 -5.85
N THR A 85 -5.25 -1.53 -5.41
CA THR A 85 -3.92 -2.09 -5.09
C THR A 85 -3.71 -3.44 -5.71
N TYR A 86 -2.50 -3.65 -6.20
CA TYR A 86 -2.02 -4.90 -6.77
C TYR A 86 -0.89 -5.45 -5.91
N GLN A 87 -0.99 -6.69 -5.48
CA GLN A 87 0.07 -7.34 -4.70
C GLN A 87 0.15 -8.83 -4.97
N ILE A 88 1.31 -9.42 -4.70
CA ILE A 88 1.46 -10.87 -4.71
C ILE A 88 1.02 -11.42 -3.36
N ILE A 89 0.18 -12.43 -3.42
CA ILE A 89 -0.13 -13.29 -2.27
C ILE A 89 0.22 -14.73 -2.63
N TYR A 90 0.48 -15.56 -1.64
CA TYR A 90 0.78 -16.95 -1.89
C TYR A 90 0.25 -17.87 -0.80
N VAL A 91 -0.07 -19.10 -1.19
CA VAL A 91 -0.62 -20.14 -0.32
C VAL A 91 0.15 -21.44 -0.49
N ASP A 92 0.34 -22.18 0.60
CA ASP A 92 0.98 -23.51 0.55
C ASP A 92 0.02 -24.51 -0.09
N THR A 93 0.40 -25.03 -1.24
CA THR A 93 -0.33 -26.10 -1.95
C THR A 93 0.43 -27.42 -1.95
N SER A 94 1.61 -27.45 -1.30
CA SER A 94 2.54 -28.58 -1.35
C SER A 94 2.85 -29.02 -2.78
N GLY A 95 2.91 -28.04 -3.70
CA GLY A 95 3.18 -28.24 -5.13
C GLY A 95 2.00 -28.73 -5.96
N LYS A 96 0.82 -28.84 -5.37
CA LYS A 96 -0.39 -29.23 -6.11
C LYS A 96 -0.99 -28.00 -6.83
N GLU A 97 -1.47 -28.24 -8.02
CA GLU A 97 -2.15 -27.21 -8.81
C GLU A 97 -3.41 -26.72 -8.06
N PRO A 98 -3.62 -25.39 -7.97
CA PRO A 98 -4.79 -24.87 -7.28
C PRO A 98 -6.06 -25.07 -8.11
N GLU A 99 -7.17 -25.36 -7.44
CA GLU A 99 -8.49 -25.47 -8.08
C GLU A 99 -8.98 -24.13 -8.64
N ILE A 100 -8.68 -23.03 -7.95
CA ILE A 100 -9.07 -21.67 -8.35
C ILE A 100 -7.87 -20.99 -9.00
N LYS A 101 -7.94 -20.77 -10.31
CA LYS A 101 -6.91 -20.04 -11.06
C LYS A 101 -7.27 -18.57 -11.26
N GLU A 102 -8.54 -18.27 -11.43
CA GLU A 102 -9.05 -16.91 -11.52
C GLU A 102 -10.36 -16.80 -10.73
N TRP A 103 -10.55 -15.65 -10.11
CA TRP A 103 -11.80 -15.33 -9.42
C TRP A 103 -11.96 -13.82 -9.34
N GLU A 104 -13.19 -13.33 -9.46
CA GLU A 104 -13.54 -11.93 -9.32
C GLU A 104 -14.86 -11.80 -8.56
N GLY A 105 -14.92 -10.87 -7.63
CA GLY A 105 -16.12 -10.55 -6.87
C GLY A 105 -15.88 -9.62 -5.72
N ASN A 106 -16.90 -8.83 -5.35
CA ASN A 106 -16.88 -7.95 -4.19
C ASN A 106 -15.66 -7.00 -4.16
N GLY A 107 -15.26 -6.43 -5.31
CA GLY A 107 -14.13 -5.51 -5.40
C GLY A 107 -12.75 -6.16 -5.26
N LEU A 108 -12.68 -7.49 -5.38
CA LEU A 108 -11.44 -8.27 -5.40
C LEU A 108 -11.33 -9.02 -6.72
N ARG A 109 -10.12 -9.14 -7.22
CA ARG A 109 -9.77 -10.03 -8.32
C ARG A 109 -8.52 -10.82 -7.96
N LEU A 110 -8.56 -12.10 -8.26
CA LEU A 110 -7.49 -13.04 -7.98
C LEU A 110 -7.09 -13.73 -9.27
N LYS A 111 -5.80 -13.77 -9.58
CA LYS A 111 -5.26 -14.45 -10.74
C LYS A 111 -4.04 -15.27 -10.35
N PHE A 112 -4.06 -16.57 -10.63
CA PHE A 112 -2.91 -17.46 -10.44
C PHE A 112 -1.79 -17.11 -11.42
N LEU A 113 -0.57 -17.01 -10.90
CA LEU A 113 0.61 -16.59 -11.65
C LEU A 113 1.65 -17.70 -11.84
N GLY A 114 1.44 -18.86 -11.24
CA GLY A 114 2.41 -19.95 -11.18
C GLY A 114 2.84 -20.23 -9.75
N PHE A 115 3.94 -20.95 -9.59
CA PHE A 115 4.44 -21.37 -8.28
C PHE A 115 5.68 -20.59 -7.88
N ILE A 116 5.93 -20.56 -6.56
CA ILE A 116 7.16 -20.06 -5.96
C ILE A 116 7.69 -21.08 -4.93
N LYS A 117 8.99 -21.05 -4.68
CA LYS A 117 9.64 -21.92 -3.70
C LYS A 117 9.49 -21.44 -2.27
N GLY A 118 9.35 -20.12 -2.08
CA GLY A 118 9.27 -19.45 -0.79
C GLY A 118 8.88 -17.99 -0.93
N LYS A 119 9.37 -17.13 -0.05
CA LYS A 119 9.14 -15.69 -0.13
C LYS A 119 9.76 -15.11 -1.41
N TYR A 120 9.03 -14.21 -2.05
CA TYR A 120 9.55 -13.40 -3.15
C TYR A 120 10.27 -12.15 -2.62
N ASN A 121 11.10 -11.53 -3.46
CA ASN A 121 11.87 -10.35 -3.11
C ASN A 121 11.00 -9.08 -3.31
N HIS A 122 10.36 -8.63 -2.23
CA HIS A 122 9.62 -7.38 -2.21
C HIS A 122 10.59 -6.20 -2.11
N THR A 123 10.65 -5.37 -3.14
CA THR A 123 11.60 -4.25 -3.26
C THR A 123 10.97 -2.90 -2.95
N GLY A 124 9.64 -2.76 -3.07
CA GLY A 124 8.97 -1.50 -2.79
C GLY A 124 7.52 -1.46 -3.25
N ASN A 125 7.07 -0.25 -3.57
CA ASN A 125 5.77 -0.01 -4.18
C ASN A 125 5.92 1.06 -5.26
N VAL A 126 5.18 0.88 -6.36
CA VAL A 126 5.00 1.88 -7.41
C VAL A 126 3.63 2.53 -7.20
N PHE A 127 3.57 3.86 -7.24
CA PHE A 127 2.34 4.62 -7.08
C PHE A 127 1.97 5.29 -8.40
N GLU A 128 0.71 5.16 -8.77
CA GLU A 128 0.09 5.92 -9.86
C GLU A 128 -1.02 6.78 -9.24
N ILE A 129 -0.84 8.10 -9.31
CA ILE A 129 -1.73 9.05 -8.64
C ILE A 129 -2.31 10.02 -9.66
N THR A 130 -3.64 10.00 -9.83
CA THR A 130 -4.36 10.95 -10.67
C THR A 130 -4.80 12.13 -9.83
N LEU A 131 -4.29 13.32 -10.17
CA LEU A 131 -4.65 14.58 -9.54
C LEU A 131 -5.71 15.29 -10.38
N ASP A 132 -6.77 15.74 -9.72
CA ASP A 132 -7.80 16.63 -10.29
C ASP A 132 -7.59 18.03 -9.71
N PHE A 133 -7.26 19.00 -10.56
CA PHE A 133 -6.94 20.39 -10.20
C PHE A 133 -7.29 21.35 -11.35
N SER A 134 -7.33 22.66 -11.08
CA SER A 134 -7.58 23.67 -12.10
C SER A 134 -6.43 23.79 -13.09
N ASP A 135 -6.73 23.92 -14.38
CA ASP A 135 -5.75 24.00 -15.47
C ASP A 135 -4.74 25.14 -15.29
N GLU A 136 -5.10 26.20 -14.58
CA GLU A 136 -4.21 27.32 -14.25
C GLU A 136 -2.93 26.92 -13.52
N TYR A 137 -2.97 25.79 -12.79
CA TYR A 137 -1.82 25.27 -12.03
C TYR A 137 -0.93 24.31 -12.81
N THR A 138 -1.27 23.99 -14.06
CA THR A 138 -0.58 22.95 -14.84
C THR A 138 0.92 23.22 -14.97
N ASP A 139 1.32 24.42 -15.34
CA ASP A 139 2.73 24.76 -15.54
C ASP A 139 3.48 24.88 -14.22
N GLU A 140 2.81 25.37 -13.19
CA GLU A 140 3.35 25.42 -11.84
C GLU A 140 3.61 24.01 -11.31
N LEU A 141 2.65 23.10 -11.46
CA LEU A 141 2.80 21.72 -11.03
C LEU A 141 3.92 21.00 -11.78
N ARG A 142 4.02 21.19 -13.09
CA ARG A 142 5.13 20.65 -13.90
C ARG A 142 6.50 21.13 -13.39
N ARG A 143 6.64 22.42 -13.11
CA ARG A 143 7.88 22.99 -12.56
C ARG A 143 8.24 22.37 -11.21
N ARG A 144 7.25 22.21 -10.31
CA ARG A 144 7.45 21.59 -8.98
C ARG A 144 7.84 20.13 -9.10
N ILE A 145 7.19 19.37 -9.97
CA ILE A 145 7.53 17.95 -10.22
C ILE A 145 8.96 17.85 -10.77
N ALA A 146 9.33 18.66 -11.74
CA ALA A 146 10.68 18.68 -12.28
C ALA A 146 11.71 18.99 -11.18
N ARG A 147 11.45 20.01 -10.34
CA ARG A 147 12.33 20.36 -9.23
C ARG A 147 12.49 19.20 -8.21
N VAL A 148 11.42 18.49 -7.90
CA VAL A 148 11.49 17.31 -7.01
C VAL A 148 12.25 16.17 -7.69
N ALA A 149 12.05 15.95 -8.98
CA ALA A 149 12.76 14.93 -9.75
C ALA A 149 14.28 15.21 -9.79
N ASP A 150 14.70 16.47 -9.95
CA ASP A 150 16.10 16.89 -9.96
C ASP A 150 16.82 16.59 -8.62
N LEU A 151 16.09 16.50 -7.51
CA LEU A 151 16.67 16.10 -6.22
C LEU A 151 17.13 14.63 -6.22
N GLY A 152 16.59 13.81 -7.12
CA GLY A 152 16.92 12.40 -7.30
C GLY A 152 16.53 11.49 -6.13
N ARG A 153 16.35 12.04 -4.94
CA ARG A 153 15.95 11.33 -3.72
C ARG A 153 15.31 12.30 -2.74
N LEU A 154 14.36 11.79 -1.97
CA LEU A 154 13.71 12.54 -0.89
C LEU A 154 14.00 11.87 0.45
N PRO A 155 14.20 12.63 1.54
CA PRO A 155 14.29 12.07 2.89
C PRO A 155 12.95 11.42 3.28
N ALA A 156 12.99 10.20 3.80
CA ALA A 156 11.81 9.48 4.28
C ALA A 156 11.44 9.95 5.70
N PHE A 157 10.90 11.14 5.85
CA PHE A 157 10.44 11.63 7.14
C PHE A 157 9.18 10.91 7.62
N ILE A 158 9.12 10.69 8.92
CA ILE A 158 7.89 10.23 9.57
C ILE A 158 6.96 11.42 9.74
N GLY A 159 5.89 11.45 8.95
CA GLY A 159 4.89 12.52 9.00
C GLY A 159 3.77 12.27 10.00
N TYR A 160 2.88 13.25 10.15
CA TYR A 160 1.74 13.24 11.08
C TYR A 160 0.84 12.02 10.95
N GLN A 161 0.68 11.48 9.76
CA GLN A 161 -0.15 10.29 9.52
C GLN A 161 0.26 9.08 10.40
N ARG A 162 1.55 8.96 10.73
CA ARG A 162 2.05 7.89 11.62
C ARG A 162 1.65 8.07 13.07
N PHE A 163 1.25 9.28 13.45
CA PHE A 163 0.84 9.63 14.81
C PHE A 163 -0.68 9.81 14.94
N GLY A 164 -1.43 9.64 13.87
CA GLY A 164 -2.87 9.79 13.79
C GLY A 164 -3.30 10.84 12.76
N THR A 165 -4.30 10.52 11.93
CA THR A 165 -4.76 11.39 10.83
C THR A 165 -5.63 12.55 11.29
N ARG A 166 -6.38 12.39 12.39
CA ARG A 166 -7.24 13.44 12.98
C ARG A 166 -6.58 14.14 14.16
N ARG A 167 -5.97 13.36 15.03
CA ARG A 167 -5.23 13.82 16.21
C ARG A 167 -3.88 13.08 16.21
N PRO A 168 -2.75 13.75 15.99
CA PRO A 168 -1.45 13.11 15.97
C PRO A 168 -0.96 12.80 17.39
N THR A 169 -1.61 11.88 18.07
CA THR A 169 -1.48 11.59 19.51
C THR A 169 -0.87 10.22 19.82
N THR A 170 -0.72 9.35 18.81
CA THR A 170 -0.28 7.95 19.02
C THR A 170 1.06 7.85 19.76
N HIS A 171 1.99 8.78 19.53
CA HIS A 171 3.29 8.82 20.21
C HIS A 171 3.15 9.19 21.71
N VAL A 172 2.17 10.04 22.06
CA VAL A 172 1.88 10.39 23.45
C VAL A 172 1.29 9.20 24.19
N VAL A 173 0.29 8.56 23.58
CA VAL A 173 -0.29 7.31 24.09
C VAL A 173 0.78 6.23 24.24
N GLY A 174 1.62 6.05 23.22
CA GLY A 174 2.73 5.09 23.26
C GLY A 174 3.70 5.35 24.43
N LYS A 175 4.02 6.61 24.69
CA LYS A 175 4.83 7.00 25.86
C LYS A 175 4.15 6.59 27.17
N MET A 176 2.84 6.89 27.33
CA MET A 176 2.08 6.52 28.52
C MET A 176 2.07 4.99 28.72
N LEU A 177 1.88 4.21 27.66
CA LEU A 177 1.93 2.75 27.73
C LEU A 177 3.30 2.22 28.18
N VAL A 178 4.39 2.78 27.66
CA VAL A 178 5.76 2.41 28.09
C VAL A 178 5.99 2.73 29.56
N LEU A 179 5.46 3.87 30.02
CA LEU A 179 5.54 4.28 31.43
C LEU A 179 4.53 3.56 32.33
N ARG A 180 3.70 2.65 31.80
CA ARG A 180 2.64 1.92 32.50
C ARG A 180 1.55 2.82 33.09
N GLU A 181 1.33 3.98 32.51
CA GLU A 181 0.27 4.94 32.88
C GLU A 181 -1.04 4.58 32.16
N TRP A 182 -1.59 3.42 32.43
CA TRP A 182 -2.69 2.83 31.66
C TRP A 182 -3.96 3.70 31.70
N CYS A 183 -4.33 4.22 32.87
CA CYS A 183 -5.50 5.08 33.01
C CYS A 183 -5.33 6.37 32.20
N ASN A 184 -4.18 7.03 32.31
CA ASN A 184 -3.87 8.23 31.54
C ASN A 184 -3.92 7.96 30.02
N ALA A 185 -3.43 6.80 29.57
CA ALA A 185 -3.48 6.42 28.17
C ALA A 185 -4.92 6.27 27.66
N VAL A 186 -5.81 5.65 28.44
CA VAL A 186 -7.24 5.49 28.12
C VAL A 186 -7.93 6.84 28.09
N ASP A 187 -7.78 7.66 29.14
CA ASP A 187 -8.38 8.99 29.22
C ASP A 187 -7.94 9.92 28.10
N PHE A 188 -6.71 9.73 27.60
CA PHE A 188 -6.18 10.53 26.51
C PHE A 188 -6.73 10.11 25.13
N ILE A 189 -7.18 8.87 24.97
CA ILE A 189 -7.78 8.34 23.73
C ILE A 189 -9.25 8.73 23.61
N LEU A 190 -9.98 8.69 24.72
CA LEU A 190 -11.42 9.00 24.80
C LEU A 190 -11.67 10.50 24.72
#